data_1310642b0d5a44deffacec478cf41410
#
_entry.id   1310642b0d5a44deffacec478cf41410
#
_cell.length_a   1.000
_cell.length_b   1.000
_cell.length_c   1.000
_cell.angle_alpha   90.00
_cell.angle_beta   90.00
_cell.angle_gamma   90.00
#
_symmetry.space_group_name_H-M   'P 1'
#
loop_
_entity.id
_entity.type
_entity.pdbx_description
1 polymer ?
#
loop_
_entity_poly.entity_id
_entity_poly.type
_entity_poly.pdbx_seq_one_letter_code
_entity_poly.pdbx_strand_id
1 'polypeptide(L)'
;MRAPIVALALVFALAHAAHGDPDPKRKISVLEYRAGSSALPGIAARIVGVLSKQTSLRVLGQDQTRAVYGAQLDQVLVKCAGDATCLARIGQKVDAAEVILVGVSELGDVILTLQRIDVASRSVSSRVADSLAAGGVPSEAQLMEYLNRLLPPADFLRFGVIDIVANLSGAAVTVGGEPRGITPIETLRLRAPASYDIRVEKTGYVPFSTRVALPPDGEIKVEAQLNRRGTEAAWYQHWYVLAAAGAVVAGAGGTAIYFGTRSTSSPTMMGPLQITGSVQ
;
A
#
# COMPACT_ATOMS: atom_id res chain seq x y z
N MET A 1 -61.25 -43.46 -13.65
CA MET A 1 -60.91 -42.11 -13.07
C MET A 1 -59.44 -42.13 -12.64
N ARG A 2 -58.57 -41.54 -13.43
CA ARG A 2 -57.12 -41.53 -13.17
C ARG A 2 -56.71 -40.06 -12.78
N ALA A 3 -56.22 -39.84 -11.59
CA ALA A 3 -55.73 -38.57 -11.11
C ALA A 3 -54.24 -38.38 -11.54
N PRO A 4 -53.83 -37.21 -12.05
CA PRO A 4 -52.42 -36.96 -12.34
C PRO A 4 -51.69 -36.43 -11.08
N ILE A 5 -50.59 -37.07 -10.78
CA ILE A 5 -49.62 -36.64 -9.76
C ILE A 5 -48.82 -35.48 -10.35
N VAL A 6 -49.00 -34.28 -9.80
CA VAL A 6 -48.17 -33.09 -10.09
C VAL A 6 -46.90 -33.16 -9.24
N ALA A 7 -45.79 -33.47 -9.87
CA ALA A 7 -44.47 -33.41 -9.25
C ALA A 7 -44.02 -31.96 -9.18
N LEU A 8 -43.99 -31.38 -7.96
CA LEU A 8 -43.46 -30.06 -7.67
C LEU A 8 -41.92 -30.13 -7.58
N ALA A 9 -41.24 -29.75 -8.66
CA ALA A 9 -39.77 -29.63 -8.68
C ALA A 9 -39.35 -28.39 -7.91
N LEU A 10 -38.79 -28.55 -6.71
CA LEU A 10 -38.19 -27.48 -5.90
C LEU A 10 -36.81 -27.15 -6.48
N VAL A 11 -36.70 -26.06 -7.23
CA VAL A 11 -35.43 -25.53 -7.72
C VAL A 11 -34.76 -24.80 -6.57
N PHE A 12 -33.81 -25.45 -5.92
CA PHE A 12 -32.88 -24.79 -5.01
C PHE A 12 -31.91 -23.92 -5.85
N ALA A 13 -32.19 -22.62 -5.92
CA ALA A 13 -31.21 -21.62 -6.37
C ALA A 13 -30.11 -21.51 -5.32
N LEU A 14 -28.99 -22.18 -5.55
CA LEU A 14 -27.74 -21.94 -4.83
C LEU A 14 -27.27 -20.51 -5.17
N ALA A 15 -27.60 -19.59 -4.30
CA ALA A 15 -26.96 -18.29 -4.30
C ALA A 15 -25.47 -18.50 -3.98
N HIS A 16 -24.65 -18.59 -5.03
CA HIS A 16 -23.20 -18.47 -4.89
C HIS A 16 -22.94 -17.05 -4.39
N ALA A 17 -22.59 -16.91 -3.11
CA ALA A 17 -21.96 -15.70 -2.62
C ALA A 17 -20.71 -15.51 -3.49
N ALA A 18 -20.75 -14.55 -4.40
CA ALA A 18 -19.58 -14.08 -5.10
C ALA A 18 -18.63 -13.53 -4.03
N HIS A 19 -17.68 -14.36 -3.61
CA HIS A 19 -16.50 -13.88 -2.94
C HIS A 19 -15.85 -12.98 -4.00
N GLY A 20 -16.00 -11.66 -3.82
CA GLY A 20 -15.33 -10.70 -4.66
C GLY A 20 -13.82 -10.94 -4.50
N ASP A 21 -13.22 -11.56 -5.53
CA ASP A 21 -11.78 -11.52 -5.67
C ASP A 21 -11.33 -10.08 -5.45
N PRO A 22 -10.27 -9.84 -4.66
CA PRO A 22 -9.75 -8.49 -4.50
C PRO A 22 -9.48 -7.95 -5.91
N ASP A 23 -10.16 -6.85 -6.24
CA ASP A 23 -10.09 -6.21 -7.56
C ASP A 23 -8.62 -6.15 -8.01
N PRO A 24 -8.25 -6.83 -9.10
CA PRO A 24 -6.84 -6.95 -9.47
C PRO A 24 -6.29 -5.54 -9.62
N LYS A 25 -5.27 -5.19 -8.81
CA LYS A 25 -4.67 -3.86 -8.83
C LYS A 25 -4.40 -3.46 -10.27
N ARG A 26 -4.97 -2.33 -10.72
CA ARG A 26 -4.80 -1.82 -12.07
C ARG A 26 -3.30 -1.68 -12.37
N LYS A 27 -2.85 -2.30 -13.47
CA LYS A 27 -1.46 -2.39 -13.86
C LYS A 27 -1.11 -1.25 -14.80
N ILE A 28 -0.06 -0.52 -14.49
CA ILE A 28 0.45 0.61 -15.28
C ILE A 28 1.91 0.36 -15.63
N SER A 29 2.30 0.62 -16.88
CA SER A 29 3.70 0.61 -17.32
C SER A 29 4.23 2.04 -17.42
N VAL A 30 5.37 2.32 -16.81
CA VAL A 30 6.08 3.61 -16.90
C VAL A 30 7.26 3.46 -17.82
N LEU A 31 7.25 4.22 -18.90
CA LEU A 31 8.25 4.18 -19.96
C LEU A 31 8.91 5.55 -20.11
N GLU A 32 10.19 5.56 -20.40
CA GLU A 32 10.97 6.79 -20.60
C GLU A 32 11.37 6.96 -22.07
N TYR A 33 11.11 8.12 -22.61
CA TYR A 33 11.57 8.54 -23.94
C TYR A 33 12.42 9.81 -23.83
N ARG A 34 13.61 9.78 -24.40
CA ARG A 34 14.53 10.90 -24.43
C ARG A 34 14.76 11.35 -25.86
N ALA A 35 14.42 12.58 -26.15
CA ALA A 35 14.69 13.20 -27.46
C ALA A 35 16.14 13.69 -27.51
N GLY A 36 17.11 12.78 -27.34
CA GLY A 36 18.54 13.13 -27.36
C GLY A 36 19.07 13.82 -26.11
N SER A 37 18.21 14.06 -25.08
CA SER A 37 18.59 14.71 -23.82
C SER A 37 19.28 13.74 -22.86
N SER A 38 20.33 14.21 -22.18
CA SER A 38 20.97 13.54 -21.06
C SER A 38 20.46 14.05 -19.69
N ALA A 39 19.61 15.09 -19.68
CA ALA A 39 19.05 15.66 -18.46
C ALA A 39 18.19 14.66 -17.69
N LEU A 40 18.04 14.85 -16.39
CA LEU A 40 17.20 14.05 -15.49
C LEU A 40 17.44 12.52 -15.58
N PRO A 41 18.67 12.03 -15.41
CA PRO A 41 18.92 10.60 -15.46
C PRO A 41 18.08 9.87 -14.40
N GLY A 42 17.42 8.76 -14.79
CA GLY A 42 16.64 7.92 -13.88
C GLY A 42 15.30 8.53 -13.41
N ILE A 43 14.79 9.57 -14.07
CA ILE A 43 13.52 10.22 -13.67
C ILE A 43 12.35 9.25 -13.70
N ALA A 44 12.26 8.37 -14.69
CA ALA A 44 11.20 7.36 -14.75
C ALA A 44 11.28 6.39 -13.58
N ALA A 45 12.48 5.95 -13.17
CA ALA A 45 12.65 5.09 -12.01
C ALA A 45 12.22 5.78 -10.71
N ARG A 46 12.48 7.08 -10.55
CA ARG A 46 11.99 7.87 -9.42
C ARG A 46 10.47 7.98 -9.42
N ILE A 47 9.86 8.22 -10.57
CA ILE A 47 8.39 8.24 -10.73
C ILE A 47 7.79 6.88 -10.35
N VAL A 48 8.39 5.77 -10.81
CA VAL A 48 7.99 4.40 -10.41
C VAL A 48 8.06 4.24 -8.90
N GLY A 49 9.14 4.72 -8.26
CA GLY A 49 9.30 4.66 -6.80
C GLY A 49 8.21 5.42 -6.05
N VAL A 50 7.88 6.64 -6.51
CA VAL A 50 6.80 7.45 -5.92
C VAL A 50 5.44 6.78 -6.12
N LEU A 51 5.12 6.36 -7.34
CA LEU A 51 3.86 5.68 -7.66
C LEU A 51 3.66 4.41 -6.82
N SER A 52 4.69 3.58 -6.69
CA SER A 52 4.63 2.33 -5.93
C SER A 52 4.40 2.56 -4.43
N LYS A 53 4.91 3.69 -3.89
CA LYS A 53 4.73 4.05 -2.47
C LYS A 53 3.39 4.72 -2.19
N GLN A 54 2.88 5.54 -3.13
CA GLN A 54 1.77 6.46 -2.89
C GLN A 54 0.44 6.01 -3.49
N THR A 55 0.46 5.00 -4.38
CA THR A 55 -0.76 4.56 -5.06
C THR A 55 -1.09 3.10 -4.80
N SER A 56 -2.32 2.71 -5.08
CA SER A 56 -2.77 1.30 -5.07
C SER A 56 -2.46 0.55 -6.37
N LEU A 57 -1.75 1.18 -7.32
CA LEU A 57 -1.48 0.65 -8.64
C LEU A 57 -0.37 -0.41 -8.61
N ARG A 58 -0.42 -1.34 -9.56
CA ARG A 58 0.70 -2.23 -9.87
C ARG A 58 1.57 -1.55 -10.93
N VAL A 59 2.70 -0.97 -10.52
CA VAL A 59 3.55 -0.20 -11.41
C VAL A 59 4.68 -1.07 -11.97
N LEU A 60 4.81 -1.10 -13.29
CA LEU A 60 5.93 -1.71 -14.01
C LEU A 60 6.88 -0.60 -14.47
N GLY A 61 8.13 -0.66 -14.04
CA GLY A 61 9.18 0.18 -14.60
C GLY A 61 9.64 -0.29 -15.98
N GLN A 62 10.51 0.48 -16.61
CA GLN A 62 11.00 0.20 -17.98
C GLN A 62 11.73 -1.15 -18.07
N ASP A 63 12.55 -1.52 -17.07
CA ASP A 63 13.27 -2.80 -17.06
C ASP A 63 12.32 -3.99 -16.93
N GLN A 64 11.30 -3.89 -16.07
CA GLN A 64 10.28 -4.91 -15.94
C GLN A 64 9.44 -5.03 -17.22
N THR A 65 9.13 -3.91 -17.86
CA THR A 65 8.44 -3.88 -19.13
C THR A 65 9.32 -4.50 -20.23
N ARG A 66 10.63 -4.23 -20.23
CA ARG A 66 11.60 -4.83 -21.16
C ARG A 66 11.70 -6.35 -20.96
N ALA A 67 11.67 -6.84 -19.74
CA ALA A 67 11.69 -8.28 -19.45
C ALA A 67 10.52 -9.03 -20.10
N VAL A 68 9.34 -8.41 -20.16
CA VAL A 68 8.12 -8.99 -20.76
C VAL A 68 8.04 -8.70 -22.26
N TYR A 69 8.34 -7.47 -22.67
CA TYR A 69 8.21 -7.03 -24.07
C TYR A 69 9.30 -7.61 -24.96
N GLY A 70 10.53 -7.67 -24.46
CA GLY A 70 11.75 -8.08 -25.19
C GLY A 70 12.76 -6.96 -25.34
N ALA A 71 13.98 -7.31 -25.75
CA ALA A 71 15.13 -6.41 -25.85
C ALA A 71 14.93 -5.23 -26.85
N GLN A 72 13.99 -5.37 -27.81
CA GLN A 72 13.68 -4.34 -28.79
C GLN A 72 12.83 -3.17 -28.26
N LEU A 73 12.43 -3.18 -26.98
CA LEU A 73 11.55 -2.16 -26.40
C LEU A 73 12.06 -0.74 -26.67
N ASP A 74 13.33 -0.48 -26.40
CA ASP A 74 13.90 0.86 -26.52
C ASP A 74 13.88 1.36 -27.98
N GLN A 75 14.14 0.47 -28.92
CA GLN A 75 14.06 0.81 -30.37
C GLN A 75 12.63 1.12 -30.79
N VAL A 76 11.66 0.37 -30.25
CA VAL A 76 10.23 0.61 -30.53
C VAL A 76 9.78 1.92 -29.89
N LEU A 77 10.21 2.24 -28.67
CA LEU A 77 9.91 3.52 -28.02
C LEU A 77 10.39 4.72 -28.84
N VAL A 78 11.62 4.66 -29.36
CA VAL A 78 12.16 5.71 -30.24
C VAL A 78 11.32 5.85 -31.50
N LYS A 79 10.91 4.74 -32.14
CA LYS A 79 10.05 4.76 -33.32
C LYS A 79 8.64 5.27 -33.03
N CYS A 80 8.10 4.99 -31.83
CA CYS A 80 6.79 5.50 -31.43
C CYS A 80 6.78 7.04 -31.31
N ALA A 81 7.89 7.66 -30.92
CA ALA A 81 8.04 9.13 -30.81
C ALA A 81 6.86 9.80 -30.01
N GLY A 82 6.29 9.11 -29.04
CA GLY A 82 5.17 9.62 -28.25
C GLY A 82 3.77 9.34 -28.83
N ASP A 83 3.64 8.61 -29.95
CA ASP A 83 2.35 8.23 -30.52
C ASP A 83 1.57 7.31 -29.58
N ALA A 84 0.35 7.71 -29.21
CA ALA A 84 -0.49 7.00 -28.25
C ALA A 84 -0.87 5.59 -28.71
N THR A 85 -1.16 5.40 -30.01
CA THR A 85 -1.56 4.11 -30.56
C THR A 85 -0.38 3.12 -30.53
N CYS A 86 0.82 3.61 -30.80
CA CYS A 86 2.03 2.82 -30.73
C CYS A 86 2.34 2.40 -29.28
N LEU A 87 2.25 3.32 -28.33
CA LEU A 87 2.49 3.07 -26.91
C LEU A 87 1.43 2.16 -26.30
N ALA A 88 0.17 2.29 -26.71
CA ALA A 88 -0.91 1.40 -26.27
C ALA A 88 -0.65 -0.07 -26.68
N ARG A 89 -0.03 -0.31 -27.87
CA ARG A 89 0.38 -1.66 -28.28
C ARG A 89 1.46 -2.25 -27.37
N ILE A 90 2.37 -1.41 -26.85
CA ILE A 90 3.34 -1.85 -25.85
C ILE A 90 2.60 -2.23 -24.56
N GLY A 91 1.71 -1.37 -24.07
CA GLY A 91 0.88 -1.62 -22.90
C GLY A 91 0.09 -2.92 -23.03
N GLN A 92 -0.55 -3.14 -24.17
CA GLN A 92 -1.31 -4.37 -24.43
C GLN A 92 -0.43 -5.64 -24.36
N LYS A 93 0.80 -5.59 -24.90
CA LYS A 93 1.71 -6.74 -24.86
C LYS A 93 2.18 -7.10 -23.46
N VAL A 94 2.27 -6.14 -22.57
CA VAL A 94 2.67 -6.35 -21.16
C VAL A 94 1.47 -6.46 -20.21
N ASP A 95 0.25 -6.52 -20.75
CA ASP A 95 -1.00 -6.61 -20.01
C ASP A 95 -1.14 -5.44 -19.02
N ALA A 96 -0.80 -4.23 -19.43
CA ALA A 96 -1.02 -3.01 -18.68
C ALA A 96 -2.31 -2.34 -19.16
N ALA A 97 -3.11 -1.82 -18.22
CA ALA A 97 -4.31 -1.05 -18.54
C ALA A 97 -3.94 0.35 -19.08
N GLU A 98 -2.82 0.88 -18.63
CA GLU A 98 -2.35 2.20 -18.99
C GLU A 98 -0.84 2.24 -19.14
N VAL A 99 -0.37 3.20 -19.93
CA VAL A 99 1.05 3.53 -20.08
C VAL A 99 1.28 4.99 -19.70
N ILE A 100 2.24 5.22 -18.82
CA ILE A 100 2.75 6.56 -18.52
C ILE A 100 4.05 6.73 -19.29
N LEU A 101 4.05 7.62 -20.30
CA LEU A 101 5.24 8.03 -21.01
C LEU A 101 5.89 9.23 -20.31
N VAL A 102 7.12 9.07 -19.90
CA VAL A 102 7.97 10.14 -19.35
C VAL A 102 8.85 10.65 -20.48
N GLY A 103 8.56 11.83 -20.99
CA GLY A 103 9.35 12.49 -22.03
C GLY A 103 10.30 13.51 -21.41
N VAL A 104 11.58 13.45 -21.80
CA VAL A 104 12.59 14.43 -21.43
C VAL A 104 13.18 15.04 -22.71
N SER A 105 13.07 16.35 -22.84
CA SER A 105 13.70 17.12 -23.93
C SER A 105 14.43 18.32 -23.38
N GLU A 106 15.43 18.79 -24.09
CA GLU A 106 16.31 19.90 -23.69
C GLU A 106 16.38 20.89 -24.85
N LEU A 107 15.82 22.08 -24.62
CA LEU A 107 15.74 23.19 -25.54
C LEU A 107 16.12 24.48 -24.81
N GLY A 108 17.33 24.50 -24.23
CA GLY A 108 17.75 25.51 -23.26
C GLY A 108 17.36 25.13 -21.84
N ASP A 109 16.06 25.12 -21.56
CA ASP A 109 15.52 24.51 -20.34
C ASP A 109 15.22 23.02 -20.55
N VAL A 110 15.12 22.29 -19.44
CA VAL A 110 14.73 20.88 -19.45
C VAL A 110 13.21 20.78 -19.38
N ILE A 111 12.60 20.25 -20.42
CA ILE A 111 11.14 20.03 -20.48
C ILE A 111 10.85 18.59 -20.08
N LEU A 112 10.16 18.42 -18.93
CA LEU A 112 9.63 17.15 -18.48
C LEU A 112 8.16 17.05 -18.89
N THR A 113 7.83 16.01 -19.65
CA THR A 113 6.45 15.74 -20.07
C THR A 113 6.02 14.37 -19.57
N LEU A 114 4.89 14.31 -18.91
CA LEU A 114 4.22 13.09 -18.48
C LEU A 114 2.93 12.92 -19.28
N GLN A 115 2.75 11.78 -19.94
CA GLN A 115 1.54 11.46 -20.70
C GLN A 115 0.97 10.15 -20.18
N ARG A 116 -0.30 10.16 -19.81
CA ARG A 116 -1.05 8.96 -19.47
C ARG A 116 -1.84 8.51 -20.71
N ILE A 117 -1.57 7.31 -21.17
CA ILE A 117 -2.19 6.70 -22.32
C ILE A 117 -3.07 5.55 -21.85
N ASP A 118 -4.34 5.58 -22.18
CA ASP A 118 -5.25 4.47 -21.97
C ASP A 118 -5.07 3.42 -23.08
N VAL A 119 -4.81 2.18 -22.69
CA VAL A 119 -4.48 1.09 -23.62
C VAL A 119 -5.71 0.62 -24.39
N ALA A 120 -6.89 0.64 -23.79
CA ALA A 120 -8.12 0.19 -24.44
C ALA A 120 -8.58 1.18 -25.51
N SER A 121 -8.64 2.47 -25.18
CA SER A 121 -9.03 3.53 -26.13
C SER A 121 -7.90 3.97 -27.06
N ARG A 122 -6.65 3.60 -26.76
CA ARG A 122 -5.44 3.99 -27.51
C ARG A 122 -5.28 5.51 -27.63
N SER A 123 -5.66 6.23 -26.60
CA SER A 123 -5.66 7.69 -26.58
C SER A 123 -4.96 8.23 -25.33
N VAL A 124 -4.52 9.49 -25.42
CA VAL A 124 -3.98 10.22 -24.27
C VAL A 124 -5.13 10.65 -23.37
N SER A 125 -5.17 10.14 -22.13
CA SER A 125 -6.20 10.46 -21.13
C SER A 125 -5.85 11.76 -20.39
N SER A 126 -4.56 12.00 -20.12
CA SER A 126 -4.08 13.21 -19.44
C SER A 126 -2.62 13.50 -19.80
N ARG A 127 -2.24 14.77 -19.68
CA ARG A 127 -0.87 15.22 -19.94
C ARG A 127 -0.48 16.31 -18.96
N VAL A 128 0.75 16.22 -18.46
CA VAL A 128 1.40 17.25 -17.64
C VAL A 128 2.74 17.57 -18.30
N ALA A 129 3.04 18.83 -18.48
CA ALA A 129 4.35 19.30 -18.95
C ALA A 129 4.80 20.43 -18.04
N ASP A 130 6.09 20.42 -17.71
CA ASP A 130 6.74 21.46 -16.91
C ASP A 130 8.14 21.73 -17.43
N SER A 131 8.58 22.99 -17.28
CA SER A 131 9.91 23.45 -17.64
C SER A 131 10.75 23.59 -16.36
N LEU A 132 11.84 22.89 -16.32
CA LEU A 132 12.80 22.92 -15.22
C LEU A 132 14.03 23.70 -15.65
N ALA A 133 14.55 24.55 -14.77
CA ALA A 133 15.83 25.22 -15.01
C ALA A 133 16.94 24.19 -15.31
N ALA A 134 17.92 24.56 -16.12
CA ALA A 134 19.04 23.71 -16.48
C ALA A 134 19.71 23.11 -15.22
N GLY A 135 19.83 21.78 -15.17
CA GLY A 135 20.35 21.05 -14.00
C GLY A 135 19.36 20.89 -12.83
N GLY A 136 18.17 21.46 -12.91
CA GLY A 136 17.10 21.28 -11.92
C GLY A 136 16.58 19.85 -11.90
N VAL A 137 16.47 19.26 -10.71
CA VAL A 137 15.89 17.93 -10.51
C VAL A 137 14.63 18.08 -9.67
N PRO A 138 13.45 17.62 -10.15
CA PRO A 138 12.21 17.79 -9.41
C PRO A 138 12.28 17.04 -8.07
N SER A 139 11.84 17.69 -6.99
CA SER A 139 11.69 17.09 -5.68
C SER A 139 10.58 16.02 -5.68
N GLU A 140 10.55 15.17 -4.65
CA GLU A 140 9.46 14.19 -4.50
C GLU A 140 8.09 14.87 -4.39
N ALA A 141 8.02 16.02 -3.72
CA ALA A 141 6.79 16.81 -3.61
C ALA A 141 6.30 17.32 -4.98
N GLN A 142 7.21 17.81 -5.82
CA GLN A 142 6.88 18.24 -7.19
C GLN A 142 6.44 17.05 -8.07
N LEU A 143 7.12 15.89 -7.93
CA LEU A 143 6.67 14.68 -8.63
C LEU A 143 5.27 14.26 -8.19
N MET A 144 4.94 14.36 -6.91
CA MET A 144 3.59 14.09 -6.39
C MET A 144 2.57 15.05 -6.97
N GLU A 145 2.90 16.35 -7.10
CA GLU A 145 2.01 17.34 -7.72
C GLU A 145 1.71 16.97 -9.19
N TYR A 146 2.75 16.59 -9.97
CA TYR A 146 2.56 16.16 -11.35
C TYR A 146 1.69 14.90 -11.42
N LEU A 147 1.91 13.93 -10.54
CA LEU A 147 1.18 12.68 -10.51
C LEU A 147 -0.29 12.88 -10.09
N ASN A 148 -0.57 13.78 -9.14
CA ASN A 148 -1.93 14.15 -8.76
C ASN A 148 -2.72 14.83 -9.89
N ARG A 149 -2.04 15.51 -10.80
CA ARG A 149 -2.64 16.09 -12.02
C ARG A 149 -2.79 15.05 -13.15
N LEU A 150 -1.96 14.01 -13.15
CA LEU A 150 -1.93 12.97 -14.18
C LEU A 150 -2.93 11.84 -13.91
N LEU A 151 -3.08 11.43 -12.67
CA LEU A 151 -3.86 10.27 -12.22
C LEU A 151 -5.12 10.69 -11.47
N PRO A 152 -6.20 9.90 -11.53
CA PRO A 152 -7.39 10.15 -10.74
C PRO A 152 -7.11 10.01 -9.25
N PRO A 153 -7.79 10.82 -8.39
CA PRO A 153 -7.58 10.77 -6.93
C PRO A 153 -7.83 9.40 -6.31
N ALA A 154 -8.67 8.58 -6.93
CA ALA A 154 -8.96 7.22 -6.47
C ALA A 154 -7.72 6.31 -6.45
N ASP A 155 -6.73 6.56 -7.32
CA ASP A 155 -5.51 5.75 -7.38
C ASP A 155 -4.59 5.94 -6.16
N PHE A 156 -4.73 7.08 -5.48
CA PHE A 156 -3.97 7.39 -4.26
C PHE A 156 -4.64 6.85 -2.99
N LEU A 157 -5.83 6.22 -3.11
CA LEU A 157 -6.48 5.55 -1.99
C LEU A 157 -5.88 4.17 -1.83
N ARG A 158 -5.23 3.95 -0.69
CA ARG A 158 -4.69 2.65 -0.30
C ARG A 158 -5.52 2.06 0.83
N PHE A 159 -5.51 0.75 0.92
CA PHE A 159 -6.26 0.01 1.92
C PHE A 159 -5.37 -1.06 2.56
N GLY A 160 -5.72 -1.46 3.75
CA GLY A 160 -5.20 -2.64 4.42
C GLY A 160 -6.36 -3.46 4.96
N VAL A 161 -6.05 -4.60 5.54
CA VAL A 161 -7.03 -5.58 6.06
C VAL A 161 -6.82 -5.75 7.57
N ILE A 162 -7.92 -5.74 8.34
CA ILE A 162 -7.92 -6.10 9.76
C ILE A 162 -8.79 -7.33 9.94
N ASP A 163 -8.20 -8.40 10.49
CA ASP A 163 -8.88 -9.60 10.93
C ASP A 163 -9.10 -9.54 12.44
N ILE A 164 -10.35 -9.55 12.90
CA ILE A 164 -10.69 -9.45 14.33
C ILE A 164 -11.25 -10.78 14.81
N VAL A 165 -10.46 -11.48 15.60
CA VAL A 165 -10.84 -12.76 16.22
C VAL A 165 -11.12 -12.54 17.69
N ALA A 166 -12.31 -12.92 18.16
CA ALA A 166 -12.66 -12.87 19.58
C ALA A 166 -12.86 -14.27 20.15
N ASN A 167 -12.57 -14.43 21.43
CA ASN A 167 -12.80 -15.69 22.16
C ASN A 167 -14.30 -15.99 22.41
N LEU A 168 -15.19 -15.06 22.06
CA LEU A 168 -16.63 -15.18 22.23
C LEU A 168 -17.38 -14.75 20.97
N SER A 169 -18.44 -15.45 20.63
CA SER A 169 -19.40 -15.03 19.60
C SER A 169 -20.42 -14.03 20.15
N GLY A 170 -21.02 -13.22 19.28
CA GLY A 170 -22.04 -12.24 19.63
C GLY A 170 -21.51 -11.03 20.40
N ALA A 171 -20.22 -10.71 20.31
CA ALA A 171 -19.64 -9.47 20.83
C ALA A 171 -19.71 -8.37 19.77
N ALA A 172 -20.16 -7.17 20.14
CA ALA A 172 -20.20 -6.01 19.25
C ALA A 172 -18.80 -5.50 18.96
N VAL A 173 -18.50 -5.24 17.68
CA VAL A 173 -17.20 -4.74 17.22
C VAL A 173 -17.36 -3.32 16.72
N THR A 174 -16.54 -2.42 17.24
CA THR A 174 -16.45 -1.01 16.82
C THR A 174 -15.01 -0.73 16.38
N VAL A 175 -14.85 -0.08 15.22
CA VAL A 175 -13.55 0.29 14.67
C VAL A 175 -13.56 1.76 14.29
N GLY A 176 -12.65 2.55 14.87
CA GLY A 176 -12.60 4.00 14.65
C GLY A 176 -13.88 4.73 15.10
N GLY A 177 -14.60 4.21 16.08
CA GLY A 177 -15.88 4.75 16.55
C GLY A 177 -17.10 4.30 15.75
N GLU A 178 -16.92 3.59 14.63
CA GLU A 178 -18.02 3.08 13.81
C GLU A 178 -18.34 1.61 14.13
N PRO A 179 -19.61 1.24 14.32
CA PRO A 179 -20.00 -0.15 14.51
C PRO A 179 -19.79 -0.94 13.21
N ARG A 180 -19.12 -2.08 13.30
CA ARG A 180 -18.78 -2.95 12.14
C ARG A 180 -19.51 -4.28 12.15
N GLY A 181 -20.15 -4.64 13.23
CA GLY A 181 -20.92 -5.88 13.33
C GLY A 181 -20.71 -6.59 14.67
N ILE A 182 -20.96 -7.88 14.66
CA ILE A 182 -20.81 -8.76 15.83
C ILE A 182 -19.91 -9.95 15.49
N THR A 183 -19.19 -10.47 16.49
CA THR A 183 -18.30 -11.64 16.31
C THR A 183 -19.06 -12.95 16.09
N PRO A 184 -18.63 -13.86 15.22
CA PRO A 184 -17.50 -13.73 14.30
C PRO A 184 -17.79 -12.72 13.18
N ILE A 185 -16.80 -11.88 12.86
CA ILE A 185 -16.89 -10.86 11.81
C ILE A 185 -15.95 -11.22 10.67
N GLU A 186 -16.34 -10.87 9.44
CA GLU A 186 -15.48 -10.98 8.28
C GLU A 186 -14.32 -9.98 8.34
N THR A 187 -13.27 -10.24 7.58
CA THR A 187 -12.12 -9.35 7.48
C THR A 187 -12.53 -7.96 7.01
N LEU A 188 -12.04 -6.92 7.69
CA LEU A 188 -12.39 -5.54 7.41
C LEU A 188 -11.33 -4.88 6.53
N ARG A 189 -11.73 -4.43 5.34
CA ARG A 189 -10.88 -3.60 4.46
C ARG A 189 -11.05 -2.13 4.82
N LEU A 190 -9.99 -1.50 5.31
CA LEU A 190 -9.98 -0.11 5.78
C LEU A 190 -8.91 0.72 5.08
N ARG A 191 -9.09 2.04 5.06
CA ARG A 191 -8.07 2.94 4.48
C ARG A 191 -6.74 2.84 5.21
N ALA A 192 -5.64 2.90 4.48
CA ALA A 192 -4.28 2.83 5.00
C ALA A 192 -3.35 3.79 4.22
N PRO A 193 -2.33 4.40 4.88
CA PRO A 193 -1.99 4.21 6.30
C PRO A 193 -2.93 4.95 7.24
N ALA A 194 -3.36 4.31 8.32
CA ALA A 194 -4.15 4.95 9.37
C ALA A 194 -4.04 4.16 10.69
N SER A 195 -4.36 4.83 11.80
CA SER A 195 -4.49 4.18 13.10
C SER A 195 -5.96 4.05 13.46
N TYR A 196 -6.36 2.86 13.91
CA TYR A 196 -7.72 2.54 14.27
C TYR A 196 -7.80 2.11 15.73
N ASP A 197 -8.75 2.70 16.47
CA ASP A 197 -9.15 2.22 17.78
C ASP A 197 -10.18 1.11 17.57
N ILE A 198 -9.85 -0.10 18.03
CA ILE A 198 -10.71 -1.27 17.95
C ILE A 198 -11.27 -1.56 19.32
N ARG A 199 -12.58 -1.68 19.41
CA ARG A 199 -13.30 -2.00 20.65
C ARG A 199 -14.23 -3.17 20.42
N VAL A 200 -14.13 -4.18 21.28
CA VAL A 200 -14.99 -5.36 21.26
C VAL A 200 -15.70 -5.47 22.62
N GLU A 201 -17.03 -5.50 22.59
CA GLU A 201 -17.85 -5.46 23.79
C GLU A 201 -18.92 -6.55 23.79
N LYS A 202 -19.18 -7.10 24.97
CA LYS A 202 -20.30 -7.99 25.21
C LYS A 202 -20.86 -7.76 26.61
N THR A 203 -22.19 -7.77 26.77
CA THR A 203 -22.85 -7.63 28.06
C THR A 203 -22.36 -8.69 29.04
N GLY A 204 -21.96 -8.28 30.25
CA GLY A 204 -21.42 -9.17 31.28
C GLY A 204 -19.91 -9.45 31.17
N TYR A 205 -19.22 -8.83 30.21
CA TYR A 205 -17.77 -8.96 30.01
C TYR A 205 -17.07 -7.62 30.15
N VAL A 206 -15.77 -7.66 30.39
CA VAL A 206 -14.91 -6.48 30.37
C VAL A 206 -14.63 -6.16 28.89
N PRO A 207 -14.86 -4.91 28.43
CA PRO A 207 -14.58 -4.53 27.05
C PRO A 207 -13.09 -4.66 26.72
N PHE A 208 -12.79 -5.22 25.56
CA PHE A 208 -11.45 -5.20 24.99
C PHE A 208 -11.29 -3.94 24.15
N SER A 209 -10.16 -3.23 24.28
CA SER A 209 -9.85 -2.06 23.47
C SER A 209 -8.37 -2.05 23.13
N THR A 210 -8.04 -1.79 21.88
CA THR A 210 -6.66 -1.66 21.38
C THR A 210 -6.58 -0.66 20.25
N ARG A 211 -5.40 -0.07 20.06
CA ARG A 211 -5.11 0.78 18.90
C ARG A 211 -4.12 0.09 17.99
N VAL A 212 -4.42 0.01 16.71
CA VAL A 212 -3.57 -0.60 15.69
C VAL A 212 -3.24 0.39 14.58
N ALA A 213 -1.98 0.41 14.13
CA ALA A 213 -1.56 1.17 12.96
C ALA A 213 -1.61 0.25 11.73
N LEU A 214 -2.55 0.50 10.84
CA LEU A 214 -2.75 -0.29 9.61
C LEU A 214 -1.85 0.24 8.50
N PRO A 215 -0.83 -0.54 8.06
CA PRO A 215 0.00 -0.18 6.92
C PRO A 215 -0.76 -0.39 5.61
N PRO A 216 -0.39 0.35 4.55
CA PRO A 216 -0.94 0.11 3.22
C PRO A 216 -0.62 -1.30 2.74
N ASP A 217 -1.61 -1.95 2.13
CA ASP A 217 -1.54 -3.33 1.64
C ASP A 217 -1.13 -4.36 2.72
N GLY A 218 -1.20 -3.96 4.00
CA GLY A 218 -0.90 -4.84 5.14
C GLY A 218 -2.14 -5.54 5.67
N GLU A 219 -1.90 -6.66 6.36
CA GLU A 219 -2.90 -7.41 7.10
C GLU A 219 -2.51 -7.42 8.57
N ILE A 220 -3.47 -7.10 9.45
CA ILE A 220 -3.30 -7.13 10.90
C ILE A 220 -4.34 -8.03 11.50
N LYS A 221 -3.90 -9.01 12.30
CA LYS A 221 -4.77 -9.84 13.11
C LYS A 221 -4.86 -9.28 14.53
N VAL A 222 -6.09 -9.08 15.01
CA VAL A 222 -6.40 -8.61 16.36
C VAL A 222 -7.13 -9.70 17.11
N GLU A 223 -6.53 -10.19 18.19
CA GLU A 223 -7.14 -11.20 19.06
C GLU A 223 -7.74 -10.52 20.28
N ALA A 224 -9.06 -10.49 20.34
CA ALA A 224 -9.81 -9.88 21.43
C ALA A 224 -10.16 -10.93 22.52
N GLN A 225 -9.57 -10.80 23.69
CA GLN A 225 -9.86 -11.65 24.85
C GLN A 225 -10.83 -10.92 25.79
N LEU A 226 -12.08 -11.38 25.85
CA LEU A 226 -13.10 -10.83 26.74
C LEU A 226 -13.23 -11.72 27.99
N ASN A 227 -13.01 -11.13 29.17
CA ASN A 227 -13.15 -11.77 30.47
C ASN A 227 -14.48 -11.39 31.11
N ARG A 228 -15.13 -12.32 31.86
CA ARG A 228 -16.38 -12.02 32.56
C ARG A 228 -16.16 -10.94 33.63
N ARG A 229 -17.09 -10.00 33.72
CA ARG A 229 -17.14 -9.08 34.87
C ARG A 229 -17.39 -9.88 36.13
N GLY A 230 -16.51 -9.78 37.12
CA GLY A 230 -16.66 -10.48 38.40
C GLY A 230 -15.69 -11.65 38.61
N THR A 231 -14.96 -12.12 37.60
CA THR A 231 -13.74 -12.88 37.83
C THR A 231 -12.64 -11.88 38.15
N GLU A 232 -12.33 -11.67 39.43
CA GLU A 232 -11.11 -10.95 39.81
C GLU A 232 -9.93 -11.72 39.23
N ALA A 233 -9.55 -11.39 38.01
CA ALA A 233 -8.26 -11.80 37.48
C ALA A 233 -7.22 -11.18 38.41
N ALA A 234 -6.46 -12.03 39.09
CA ALA A 234 -5.48 -11.58 40.05
C ALA A 234 -4.61 -10.49 39.38
N TRP A 235 -4.42 -9.37 40.07
CA TRP A 235 -3.78 -8.15 39.57
C TRP A 235 -2.43 -8.36 38.83
N TYR A 236 -1.73 -9.48 39.15
CA TYR A 236 -0.48 -9.91 38.53
C TYR A 236 -0.66 -10.56 37.13
N GLN A 237 -1.89 -10.85 36.68
CA GLN A 237 -2.16 -11.40 35.35
C GLN A 237 -2.36 -10.31 34.31
N HIS A 238 -2.62 -9.05 34.72
CA HIS A 238 -2.89 -7.96 33.78
C HIS A 238 -1.66 -7.44 33.06
N TRP A 239 -0.49 -7.53 33.65
CA TRP A 239 0.71 -6.99 33.01
C TRP A 239 1.30 -7.89 31.92
N TYR A 240 1.02 -9.19 31.95
CA TYR A 240 1.42 -10.11 30.89
C TYR A 240 0.55 -9.98 29.63
N VAL A 241 -0.72 -9.59 29.78
CA VAL A 241 -1.66 -9.42 28.66
C VAL A 241 -1.27 -8.19 27.84
N LEU A 242 -0.66 -7.18 28.46
CA LEU A 242 -0.14 -6.01 27.74
C LEU A 242 1.14 -6.32 26.94
N ALA A 243 1.88 -7.36 27.33
CA ALA A 243 3.09 -7.78 26.60
C ALA A 243 2.77 -8.69 25.40
N ALA A 244 1.63 -9.38 25.42
CA ALA A 244 1.20 -10.27 24.33
C ALA A 244 0.47 -9.54 23.20
N ALA A 245 0.14 -8.25 23.37
CA ALA A 245 -0.40 -7.39 22.30
C ALA A 245 0.67 -6.87 21.35
N GLY A 246 1.88 -7.47 21.38
CA GLY A 246 2.91 -7.27 20.39
C GLY A 246 2.43 -7.78 19.04
N ALA A 247 2.15 -6.85 18.15
CA ALA A 247 1.79 -7.11 16.78
C ALA A 247 2.69 -8.18 16.16
N VAL A 248 2.14 -9.37 15.94
CA VAL A 248 2.75 -10.33 15.01
C VAL A 248 2.49 -9.75 13.62
N VAL A 249 3.40 -8.90 13.18
CA VAL A 249 3.50 -8.52 11.77
C VAL A 249 4.07 -9.73 11.03
N ALA A 250 3.22 -10.68 10.71
CA ALA A 250 3.53 -11.74 9.77
C ALA A 250 3.03 -11.31 8.39
N GLY A 251 3.77 -10.40 7.77
CA GLY A 251 3.59 -10.03 6.37
C GLY A 251 4.93 -10.20 5.66
N ALA A 252 4.97 -11.00 4.64
CA ALA A 252 6.14 -11.24 3.81
C ALA A 252 6.75 -9.92 3.32
N GLY A 253 7.94 -9.59 3.80
CA GLY A 253 8.72 -8.46 3.29
C GLY A 253 9.37 -7.62 4.37
N GLY A 254 10.41 -8.12 5.05
CA GLY A 254 11.17 -7.24 5.92
C GLY A 254 11.98 -7.89 7.01
N THR A 255 12.72 -8.92 6.70
CA THR A 255 13.86 -9.34 7.52
C THR A 255 15.01 -8.36 7.34
N ALA A 256 14.97 -7.22 8.01
CA ALA A 256 16.17 -6.43 8.27
C ALA A 256 15.80 -5.21 9.13
N ILE A 257 15.56 -5.30 10.40
CA ILE A 257 15.90 -4.28 11.41
C ILE A 257 15.67 -4.91 12.80
N TYR A 258 16.45 -5.92 13.15
CA TYR A 258 16.52 -6.36 14.54
C TYR A 258 17.91 -6.81 15.00
N PHE A 259 18.96 -6.37 14.34
CA PHE A 259 20.32 -6.56 14.84
C PHE A 259 21.10 -5.25 14.72
N GLY A 260 21.00 -4.40 15.73
CA GLY A 260 21.85 -3.23 15.74
C GLY A 260 21.54 -2.21 16.81
N THR A 261 21.47 -2.58 18.08
CA THR A 261 21.82 -1.68 19.19
C THR A 261 21.97 -2.47 20.48
N ARG A 262 23.02 -3.28 20.57
CA ARG A 262 23.61 -3.60 21.85
C ARG A 262 24.87 -2.74 21.97
N SER A 263 24.70 -1.50 22.39
CA SER A 263 25.77 -0.74 22.98
C SER A 263 25.83 -1.13 24.46
N THR A 264 26.76 -1.98 24.76
CA THR A 264 27.21 -2.24 26.13
C THR A 264 27.90 -0.98 26.64
N SER A 265 27.16 -0.14 27.35
CA SER A 265 27.75 0.92 28.17
C SER A 265 28.21 0.31 29.47
N SER A 266 29.52 0.07 29.59
CA SER A 266 30.16 -0.22 30.86
C SER A 266 30.08 1.05 31.73
N PRO A 267 29.76 0.94 33.05
CA PRO A 267 29.85 2.09 33.94
C PRO A 267 31.32 2.35 34.24
N THR A 268 31.81 3.51 33.79
CA THR A 268 33.10 4.03 34.18
C THR A 268 33.00 4.50 35.63
N MET A 269 33.68 3.82 36.54
CA MET A 269 33.90 4.29 37.91
C MET A 269 34.71 5.59 37.86
N MET A 270 34.14 6.67 38.39
CA MET A 270 34.87 7.88 38.72
C MET A 270 35.80 7.63 39.92
N GLY A 271 37.10 7.68 39.65
CA GLY A 271 38.11 7.82 40.67
C GLY A 271 38.19 9.27 41.17
N PRO A 272 38.64 9.49 42.42
CA PRO A 272 38.60 10.79 43.06
C PRO A 272 39.64 11.75 42.47
N LEU A 273 39.21 12.99 42.23
CA LEU A 273 40.01 14.12 41.84
C LEU A 273 41.02 14.48 42.98
N GLN A 274 42.30 14.31 42.70
CA GLN A 274 43.35 14.97 43.52
C GLN A 274 43.66 16.32 42.89
N ILE A 275 43.37 17.35 43.67
CA ILE A 275 43.80 18.75 43.40
C ILE A 275 45.19 18.92 44.05
N THR A 276 46.22 19.07 43.21
CA THR A 276 47.52 19.54 43.69
C THR A 276 47.74 20.92 43.08
N GLY A 277 47.62 21.95 43.90
CA GLY A 277 48.06 23.28 43.57
C GLY A 277 49.56 23.36 43.77
N SER A 278 50.29 24.06 42.87
CA SER A 278 51.57 24.65 43.12
C SER A 278 51.63 26.04 42.50
N VAL A 279 51.90 26.99 43.38
CA VAL A 279 52.23 28.37 43.12
C VAL A 279 53.70 28.45 42.62
N GLN A 280 53.92 29.12 41.51
CA GLN A 280 54.98 30.13 41.28
C GLN A 280 54.67 30.88 39.99
#